data_663263de8e7fb0c4fdda18cddc53a754
#
_entry.id   663263de8e7fb0c4fdda18cddc53a754
#
_cell.length_a   1.000
_cell.length_b   1.000
_cell.length_c   1.000
_cell.angle_alpha   90.00
_cell.angle_beta   90.00
_cell.angle_gamma   90.00
#
_symmetry.space_group_name_H-M   'P 1'
#
loop_
_entity.id
_entity.type
_entity.pdbx_description
1 polymer ?
#
loop_
_entity_poly.entity_id
_entity_poly.type
_entity_poly.pdbx_seq_one_letter_code
_entity_poly.pdbx_strand_id
1 'polypeptide(L)'
;RIRDILAEIRRAGNMILFVDEMHTIVGAGSAEGAIDAANLLKPALGRGEIQLIGATTLEEYRKYIEKDAALERRFRQVLVREPTKEQTLRILQGLRPGLEQHHRIRISDEAMQAAVELSCRYLADRFLPDKAIDLLDEAAASIWLSGGTVDARLEEKKRRLSQELEQAVRDGAYEHAAALRDRLQELVRRQAESSRAQRMLLVTREDVAGIVSQRTGIPAGALSRTEKERLLQLEQALHERVVGQDAAVEAVCRAVRRGRSGMADEERPAASMLFAGPTGVGKTELCKALADVVYGSAESLVRIDMSEYMEPGSVTRLIGAPPGY
;
A
#
# COMPACT_ATOMS: atom_id res chain seq x y z
N ARG A 1 31.49 18.65 -10.63
CA ARG A 1 30.09 19.02 -10.30
C ARG A 1 29.88 19.14 -8.79
N ILE A 2 30.19 18.13 -7.92
CA ILE A 2 30.02 18.24 -6.46
C ILE A 2 30.90 19.36 -5.89
N ARG A 3 32.15 19.47 -6.31
CA ARG A 3 33.06 20.56 -5.92
C ARG A 3 32.51 21.95 -6.28
N ASP A 4 31.89 22.09 -7.43
CA ASP A 4 31.33 23.35 -7.90
C ASP A 4 30.12 23.75 -7.07
N ILE A 5 29.23 22.77 -6.79
CA ILE A 5 28.06 22.96 -5.90
C ILE A 5 28.53 23.40 -4.50
N LEU A 6 29.50 22.71 -3.91
CA LEU A 6 30.05 23.07 -2.60
C LEU A 6 30.68 24.46 -2.59
N ALA A 7 31.38 24.86 -3.66
CA ALA A 7 31.94 26.19 -3.80
C ALA A 7 30.86 27.27 -3.91
N GLU A 8 29.76 26.98 -4.59
CA GLU A 8 28.61 27.89 -4.71
C GLU A 8 27.88 28.06 -3.38
N ILE A 9 27.61 26.96 -2.66
CA ILE A 9 26.99 26.98 -1.33
C ILE A 9 27.82 27.81 -0.35
N ARG A 10 29.16 27.64 -0.37
CA ARG A 10 30.07 28.44 0.48
C ARG A 10 30.02 29.93 0.16
N ARG A 11 29.92 30.30 -1.11
CA ARG A 11 29.82 31.71 -1.51
C ARG A 11 28.49 32.33 -1.13
N ALA A 12 27.41 31.56 -1.28
CA ALA A 12 26.07 32.06 -0.95
C ALA A 12 25.82 32.23 0.55
N GLY A 13 26.39 31.37 1.41
CA GLY A 13 26.35 31.45 2.85
C GLY A 13 24.99 31.24 3.55
N ASN A 14 23.91 31.22 2.79
CA ASN A 14 22.53 31.10 3.26
C ASN A 14 21.79 29.87 2.68
N MET A 15 22.54 28.84 2.26
CA MET A 15 22.01 27.63 1.65
C MET A 15 22.12 26.45 2.60
N ILE A 16 21.09 25.60 2.62
CA ILE A 16 21.10 24.29 3.25
C ILE A 16 21.10 23.23 2.13
N LEU A 17 22.09 22.35 2.15
CA LEU A 17 22.17 21.23 1.22
C LEU A 17 21.34 20.07 1.77
N PHE A 18 20.32 19.63 1.05
CA PHE A 18 19.60 18.39 1.34
C PHE A 18 20.16 17.25 0.47
N VAL A 19 20.51 16.14 1.09
CA VAL A 19 21.02 14.93 0.43
C VAL A 19 20.15 13.76 0.82
N ASP A 20 19.37 13.28 -0.14
CA ASP A 20 18.62 12.06 0.01
C ASP A 20 19.51 10.84 -0.20
N GLU A 21 19.13 9.69 0.38
CA GLU A 21 19.91 8.44 0.30
C GLU A 21 21.41 8.66 0.62
N MET A 22 21.68 9.41 1.69
CA MET A 22 23.04 9.85 2.01
C MET A 22 24.04 8.71 2.15
N HIS A 23 23.57 7.52 2.53
CA HIS A 23 24.40 6.32 2.61
C HIS A 23 25.05 5.93 1.26
N THR A 24 24.43 6.27 0.13
CA THR A 24 25.00 6.00 -1.20
C THR A 24 26.30 6.79 -1.44
N ILE A 25 26.40 7.98 -0.87
CA ILE A 25 27.59 8.82 -0.95
C ILE A 25 28.68 8.32 -0.01
N VAL A 26 28.29 7.78 1.15
CA VAL A 26 29.23 7.37 2.22
C VAL A 26 29.63 5.90 2.08
N GLY A 27 28.69 5.03 1.69
CA GLY A 27 28.86 3.56 1.69
C GLY A 27 29.46 2.97 0.41
N ALA A 28 29.54 3.73 -0.66
CA ALA A 28 30.01 3.24 -1.96
C ALA A 28 31.56 3.11 -2.05
N GLY A 29 32.21 2.80 -0.95
CA GLY A 29 33.66 2.66 -0.85
C GLY A 29 34.33 1.62 -1.76
N SER A 30 33.59 0.98 -2.69
CA SER A 30 34.10 0.07 -3.70
C SER A 30 33.97 0.55 -5.15
N ALA A 31 33.28 1.69 -5.40
CA ALA A 31 33.15 2.28 -6.74
C ALA A 31 34.00 3.57 -6.82
N GLU A 32 34.85 3.68 -7.80
CA GLU A 32 35.82 4.79 -7.95
C GLU A 32 35.27 6.21 -7.91
N GLY A 33 33.95 6.41 -8.13
CA GLY A 33 33.33 7.74 -8.10
C GLY A 33 32.74 8.16 -6.75
N ALA A 34 32.44 7.24 -5.83
CA ALA A 34 31.76 7.51 -4.57
C ALA A 34 32.72 7.84 -3.41
N ILE A 35 33.94 7.32 -3.46
CA ILE A 35 35.02 7.67 -2.52
C ILE A 35 35.34 9.17 -2.61
N ASP A 36 35.24 9.77 -3.76
CA ASP A 36 35.46 11.19 -3.99
C ASP A 36 34.43 12.10 -3.32
N ALA A 37 33.16 11.70 -3.35
CA ALA A 37 32.07 12.53 -2.80
C ALA A 37 32.11 12.62 -1.26
N ALA A 38 32.31 11.50 -0.58
CA ALA A 38 32.44 11.49 0.88
C ALA A 38 33.69 12.27 1.35
N ASN A 39 34.79 12.09 0.66
CA ASN A 39 36.04 12.79 0.98
C ASN A 39 35.97 14.31 0.73
N LEU A 40 35.08 14.76 -0.16
CA LEU A 40 34.82 16.17 -0.39
C LEU A 40 33.88 16.79 0.68
N LEU A 41 32.88 16.03 1.14
CA LEU A 41 31.91 16.49 2.13
C LEU A 41 32.48 16.54 3.55
N LYS A 42 33.27 15.52 3.95
CA LYS A 42 33.85 15.43 5.30
C LYS A 42 34.63 16.67 5.74
N PRO A 43 35.56 17.25 4.94
CA PRO A 43 36.27 18.45 5.32
C PRO A 43 35.36 19.70 5.41
N ALA A 44 34.39 19.81 4.48
CA ALA A 44 33.48 20.94 4.45
C ALA A 44 32.53 20.96 5.67
N LEU A 45 32.02 19.80 6.03
CA LEU A 45 31.25 19.61 7.28
C LEU A 45 32.14 19.85 8.52
N GLY A 46 33.40 19.42 8.43
CA GLY A 46 34.39 19.57 9.49
C GLY A 46 34.68 20.98 9.89
N ARG A 47 34.70 21.83 8.94
CA ARG A 47 34.98 23.27 9.16
C ARG A 47 33.72 24.13 9.36
N GLY A 48 32.52 23.50 9.31
CA GLY A 48 31.25 24.20 9.39
C GLY A 48 30.97 25.12 8.20
N GLU A 49 31.58 24.83 7.04
CA GLU A 49 31.47 25.66 5.83
C GLU A 49 30.15 25.47 5.08
N ILE A 50 29.43 24.41 5.39
CA ILE A 50 28.15 24.06 4.80
C ILE A 50 27.18 23.56 5.86
N GLN A 51 25.89 23.87 5.67
CA GLN A 51 24.80 23.26 6.41
C GLN A 51 24.20 22.13 5.56
N LEU A 52 24.10 20.92 6.12
CA LEU A 52 23.66 19.74 5.41
C LEU A 52 22.60 18.98 6.21
N ILE A 53 21.54 18.59 5.52
CA ILE A 53 20.53 17.66 6.03
C ILE A 53 20.64 16.39 5.17
N GLY A 54 20.95 15.26 5.78
CA GLY A 54 20.99 13.96 5.11
C GLY A 54 19.79 13.11 5.50
N ALA A 55 19.15 12.45 4.53
CA ALA A 55 18.14 11.45 4.77
C ALA A 55 18.70 10.05 4.48
N THR A 56 18.33 9.06 5.29
CA THR A 56 18.73 7.65 5.13
C THR A 56 17.85 6.76 5.98
N THR A 57 17.86 5.44 5.75
CA THR A 57 17.19 4.48 6.62
C THR A 57 17.99 4.21 7.90
N LEU A 58 17.32 3.72 8.96
CA LEU A 58 18.00 3.37 10.22
C LEU A 58 19.05 2.27 10.05
N GLU A 59 18.78 1.29 9.19
CA GLU A 59 19.71 0.17 8.93
C GLU A 59 20.97 0.68 8.25
N GLU A 60 20.82 1.54 7.25
CA GLU A 60 21.93 2.12 6.49
C GLU A 60 22.70 3.15 7.31
N TYR A 61 22.00 3.93 8.17
CA TYR A 61 22.65 4.78 9.13
C TYR A 61 23.62 4.00 10.03
N ARG A 62 23.15 2.89 10.64
CA ARG A 62 23.99 2.00 11.49
C ARG A 62 25.13 1.36 10.72
N LYS A 63 24.87 0.99 9.46
CA LYS A 63 25.87 0.30 8.63
C LYS A 63 26.98 1.20 8.12
N TYR A 64 26.66 2.43 7.73
CA TYR A 64 27.58 3.31 6.99
C TYR A 64 27.94 4.60 7.73
N ILE A 65 27.04 5.23 8.49
CA ILE A 65 27.27 6.53 9.10
C ILE A 65 27.77 6.39 10.53
N GLU A 66 27.14 5.57 11.34
CA GLU A 66 27.49 5.35 12.74
C GLU A 66 28.91 4.76 12.90
N LYS A 67 29.36 3.97 11.93
CA LYS A 67 30.73 3.41 11.92
C LYS A 67 31.82 4.41 11.50
N ASP A 68 31.44 5.52 10.91
CA ASP A 68 32.36 6.57 10.50
C ASP A 68 32.44 7.68 11.56
N ALA A 69 33.40 7.60 12.46
CA ALA A 69 33.57 8.54 13.58
C ALA A 69 33.69 10.02 13.12
N ALA A 70 34.09 10.29 11.86
CA ALA A 70 34.15 11.63 11.34
C ALA A 70 32.78 12.19 10.95
N LEU A 71 31.85 11.35 10.53
CA LEU A 71 30.48 11.73 10.20
C LEU A 71 29.58 11.72 11.45
N GLU A 72 29.70 10.68 12.29
CA GLU A 72 28.87 10.53 13.50
C GLU A 72 28.94 11.77 14.38
N ARG A 73 30.15 12.33 14.61
CA ARG A 73 30.35 13.54 15.43
C ARG A 73 29.79 14.82 14.81
N ARG A 74 29.35 14.79 13.55
CA ARG A 74 28.92 15.97 12.80
C ARG A 74 27.46 15.97 12.41
N PHE A 75 26.83 14.79 12.44
CA PHE A 75 25.43 14.64 12.22
C PHE A 75 24.70 14.38 13.54
N ARG A 76 23.74 15.24 13.85
CA ARG A 76 22.79 14.95 14.93
C ARG A 76 21.69 14.09 14.35
N GLN A 77 21.53 12.88 14.89
CA GLN A 77 20.45 11.99 14.52
C GLN A 77 19.09 12.58 14.89
N VAL A 78 18.19 12.66 13.92
CA VAL A 78 16.78 13.00 14.08
C VAL A 78 15.96 11.82 13.61
N LEU A 79 15.32 11.12 14.55
CA LEU A 79 14.50 9.97 14.24
C LEU A 79 13.13 10.42 13.74
N VAL A 80 12.83 10.11 12.47
CA VAL A 80 11.51 10.28 11.86
C VAL A 80 10.80 8.93 11.92
N ARG A 81 9.75 8.85 12.73
CA ARG A 81 8.99 7.60 12.94
C ARG A 81 7.88 7.47 11.90
N GLU A 82 7.48 6.24 11.64
CA GLU A 82 6.27 5.94 10.89
C GLU A 82 5.05 6.60 11.56
N PRO A 83 4.17 7.26 10.79
CA PRO A 83 2.99 7.88 11.35
C PRO A 83 1.97 6.83 11.80
N THR A 84 1.17 7.17 12.83
CA THR A 84 0.05 6.33 13.26
C THR A 84 -1.06 6.30 12.20
N LYS A 85 -1.99 5.34 12.31
CA LYS A 85 -3.17 5.25 11.43
C LYS A 85 -3.95 6.57 11.39
N GLU A 86 -4.15 7.20 12.54
CA GLU A 86 -4.85 8.49 12.66
C GLU A 86 -4.09 9.63 11.99
N GLN A 87 -2.77 9.67 12.17
CA GLN A 87 -1.91 10.66 11.51
C GLN A 87 -1.91 10.44 10.00
N THR A 88 -1.84 9.19 9.54
CA THR A 88 -1.92 8.83 8.13
C THR A 88 -3.25 9.26 7.52
N LEU A 89 -4.38 9.05 8.21
CA LEU A 89 -5.67 9.53 7.73
C LEU A 89 -5.69 11.06 7.53
N ARG A 90 -5.09 11.83 8.46
CA ARG A 90 -4.95 13.29 8.29
C ARG A 90 -4.06 13.66 7.11
N ILE A 91 -2.99 12.91 6.87
CA ILE A 91 -2.12 13.09 5.68
C ILE A 91 -2.93 12.85 4.40
N LEU A 92 -3.69 11.75 4.33
CA LEU A 92 -4.56 11.46 3.19
C LEU A 92 -5.62 12.54 2.95
N GLN A 93 -6.23 13.06 4.02
CA GLN A 93 -7.17 14.19 3.93
C GLN A 93 -6.51 15.43 3.33
N GLY A 94 -5.27 15.71 3.68
CA GLY A 94 -4.49 16.81 3.09
C GLY A 94 -4.13 16.59 1.62
N LEU A 95 -3.86 15.34 1.22
CA LEU A 95 -3.51 14.97 -0.16
C LEU A 95 -4.73 14.81 -1.07
N ARG A 96 -5.92 14.56 -0.50
CA ARG A 96 -7.17 14.32 -1.22
C ARG A 96 -7.46 15.32 -2.35
N PRO A 97 -7.36 16.66 -2.14
CA PRO A 97 -7.66 17.62 -3.21
C PRO A 97 -6.73 17.45 -4.42
N GLY A 98 -5.45 17.15 -4.18
CA GLY A 98 -4.46 16.90 -5.22
C GLY A 98 -4.76 15.62 -6.02
N LEU A 99 -5.07 14.52 -5.33
CA LEU A 99 -5.43 13.24 -5.95
C LEU A 99 -6.74 13.36 -6.75
N GLU A 100 -7.76 14.00 -6.18
CA GLU A 100 -9.05 14.24 -6.84
C GLU A 100 -8.89 15.10 -8.12
N GLN A 101 -8.02 16.11 -8.07
CA GLN A 101 -7.73 16.95 -9.23
C GLN A 101 -6.95 16.19 -10.31
N HIS A 102 -5.95 15.39 -9.89
CA HIS A 102 -5.09 14.62 -10.82
C HIS A 102 -5.90 13.58 -11.58
N HIS A 103 -6.68 12.77 -10.88
CA HIS A 103 -7.47 11.68 -11.47
C HIS A 103 -8.87 12.12 -11.94
N ARG A 104 -9.28 13.36 -11.66
CA ARG A 104 -10.62 13.92 -12.01
C ARG A 104 -11.77 13.09 -11.43
N ILE A 105 -11.63 12.64 -10.21
CA ILE A 105 -12.57 11.81 -9.45
C ILE A 105 -12.82 12.42 -8.07
N ARG A 106 -13.71 11.80 -7.30
CA ARG A 106 -13.89 12.09 -5.87
C ARG A 106 -13.44 10.89 -5.04
N ILE A 107 -12.97 11.14 -3.83
CA ILE A 107 -12.54 10.12 -2.89
C ILE A 107 -13.43 10.22 -1.65
N SER A 108 -14.11 9.13 -1.28
CA SER A 108 -14.92 9.09 -0.07
C SER A 108 -14.04 8.99 1.18
N ASP A 109 -14.57 9.43 2.33
CA ASP A 109 -13.88 9.28 3.62
C ASP A 109 -13.71 7.79 3.98
N GLU A 110 -14.66 6.96 3.59
CA GLU A 110 -14.62 5.50 3.76
C GLU A 110 -13.49 4.85 2.94
N ALA A 111 -13.21 5.36 1.74
CA ALA A 111 -12.08 4.89 0.92
C ALA A 111 -10.73 5.23 1.58
N MET A 112 -10.59 6.43 2.14
CA MET A 112 -9.37 6.83 2.85
C MET A 112 -9.15 5.96 4.11
N GLN A 113 -10.21 5.72 4.88
CA GLN A 113 -10.15 4.81 6.03
C GLN A 113 -9.79 3.39 5.60
N ALA A 114 -10.42 2.88 4.53
CA ALA A 114 -10.11 1.56 3.99
C ALA A 114 -8.65 1.46 3.52
N ALA A 115 -8.11 2.49 2.87
CA ALA A 115 -6.71 2.50 2.44
C ALA A 115 -5.75 2.36 3.61
N VAL A 116 -5.99 3.06 4.72
CA VAL A 116 -5.19 2.94 5.94
C VAL A 116 -5.35 1.57 6.59
N GLU A 117 -6.59 1.12 6.82
CA GLU A 117 -6.89 -0.15 7.48
C GLU A 117 -6.34 -1.35 6.71
N LEU A 118 -6.66 -1.42 5.40
CA LEU A 118 -6.30 -2.56 4.56
C LEU A 118 -4.80 -2.60 4.28
N SER A 119 -4.14 -1.44 4.07
CA SER A 119 -2.70 -1.41 3.89
C SER A 119 -1.95 -1.89 5.14
N CYS A 120 -2.37 -1.48 6.34
CA CYS A 120 -1.76 -1.94 7.59
C CYS A 120 -1.92 -3.44 7.80
N ARG A 121 -3.06 -4.00 7.36
CA ARG A 121 -3.41 -5.39 7.64
C ARG A 121 -2.83 -6.38 6.63
N TYR A 122 -2.77 -5.99 5.35
CA TYR A 122 -2.48 -6.91 4.26
C TYR A 122 -1.20 -6.58 3.48
N LEU A 123 -0.62 -5.38 3.67
CA LEU A 123 0.63 -4.96 3.03
C LEU A 123 1.70 -4.73 4.10
N ALA A 124 2.44 -5.80 4.44
CA ALA A 124 3.46 -5.76 5.49
C ALA A 124 4.83 -5.27 4.99
N ASP A 125 5.06 -5.26 3.69
CA ASP A 125 6.33 -4.99 3.02
C ASP A 125 6.67 -3.50 2.90
N ARG A 126 5.74 -2.61 3.24
CA ARG A 126 5.88 -1.15 3.14
C ARG A 126 5.38 -0.44 4.40
N PHE A 127 5.79 0.81 4.58
CA PHE A 127 5.43 1.65 5.72
C PHE A 127 4.34 2.66 5.39
N LEU A 128 3.64 3.13 6.42
CA LEU A 128 2.78 4.30 6.31
C LEU A 128 3.64 5.58 6.17
N PRO A 129 3.18 6.62 5.47
CA PRO A 129 1.87 6.73 4.80
C PRO A 129 1.86 6.12 3.38
N ASP A 130 3.02 5.81 2.79
CA ASP A 130 3.19 5.49 1.36
C ASP A 130 2.27 4.37 0.89
N LYS A 131 2.21 3.25 1.63
CA LYS A 131 1.34 2.12 1.26
C LYS A 131 -0.15 2.47 1.19
N ALA A 132 -0.61 3.43 1.98
CA ALA A 132 -2.00 3.88 1.95
C ALA A 132 -2.24 4.90 0.82
N ILE A 133 -1.26 5.76 0.53
CA ILE A 133 -1.29 6.69 -0.60
C ILE A 133 -1.30 5.90 -1.91
N ASP A 134 -0.40 4.92 -2.07
CA ASP A 134 -0.33 4.06 -3.25
C ASP A 134 -1.66 3.34 -3.54
N LEU A 135 -2.33 2.82 -2.49
CA LEU A 135 -3.62 2.17 -2.66
C LEU A 135 -4.71 3.11 -3.15
N LEU A 136 -4.75 4.34 -2.63
CA LEU A 136 -5.72 5.34 -3.09
C LEU A 136 -5.44 5.81 -4.51
N ASP A 137 -4.17 6.01 -4.84
CA ASP A 137 -3.75 6.43 -6.17
C ASP A 137 -4.10 5.36 -7.22
N GLU A 138 -3.81 4.09 -6.91
CA GLU A 138 -4.13 2.95 -7.79
C GLU A 138 -5.64 2.74 -7.93
N ALA A 139 -6.42 2.85 -6.84
CA ALA A 139 -7.87 2.77 -6.89
C ALA A 139 -8.47 3.91 -7.73
N ALA A 140 -7.94 5.12 -7.56
CA ALA A 140 -8.32 6.30 -8.32
C ALA A 140 -8.03 6.13 -9.82
N ALA A 141 -6.83 5.65 -10.16
CA ALA A 141 -6.41 5.36 -11.53
C ALA A 141 -7.27 4.26 -12.17
N SER A 142 -7.59 3.18 -11.42
CA SER A 142 -8.43 2.09 -11.90
C SER A 142 -9.84 2.55 -12.27
N ILE A 143 -10.46 3.38 -11.44
CA ILE A 143 -11.79 3.95 -11.71
C ILE A 143 -11.74 4.89 -12.92
N TRP A 144 -10.73 5.73 -13.00
CA TRP A 144 -10.56 6.63 -14.16
C TRP A 144 -10.39 5.85 -15.46
N LEU A 145 -9.56 4.80 -15.47
CA LEU A 145 -9.37 3.92 -16.64
C LEU A 145 -10.66 3.19 -17.02
N SER A 146 -11.42 2.71 -16.06
CA SER A 146 -12.70 2.03 -16.31
C SER A 146 -13.74 2.96 -16.91
N GLY A 147 -13.80 4.23 -16.46
CA GLY A 147 -14.64 5.26 -17.03
C GLY A 147 -14.13 5.77 -18.41
N GLY A 148 -12.81 5.87 -18.57
CA GLY A 148 -12.19 6.40 -19.79
C GLY A 148 -12.29 5.47 -21.01
N THR A 149 -12.38 4.15 -20.82
CA THR A 149 -12.59 3.20 -21.93
C THR A 149 -13.94 3.36 -22.63
N VAL A 150 -14.95 3.87 -21.92
CA VAL A 150 -16.26 4.19 -22.51
C VAL A 150 -16.16 5.41 -23.43
N ASP A 151 -15.42 6.44 -23.02
CA ASP A 151 -15.25 7.68 -23.80
C ASP A 151 -14.44 7.45 -25.08
N ALA A 152 -13.36 6.68 -25.04
CA ALA A 152 -12.54 6.40 -26.22
C ALA A 152 -13.33 5.67 -27.33
N ARG A 153 -14.17 4.69 -26.95
CA ARG A 153 -15.06 3.99 -27.90
C ARG A 153 -16.15 4.89 -28.46
N LEU A 154 -16.68 5.81 -27.66
CA LEU A 154 -17.68 6.78 -28.09
C LEU A 154 -17.08 7.81 -29.05
N GLU A 155 -15.87 8.30 -28.80
CA GLU A 155 -15.16 9.22 -29.70
C GLU A 155 -14.83 8.57 -31.05
N GLU A 156 -14.37 7.32 -31.05
CA GLU A 156 -14.14 6.56 -32.29
C GLU A 156 -15.43 6.42 -33.11
N LYS A 157 -16.55 6.06 -32.46
CA LYS A 157 -17.85 5.92 -33.11
C LYS A 157 -18.36 7.25 -33.65
N LYS A 158 -18.17 8.33 -32.93
CA LYS A 158 -18.51 9.71 -33.34
C LYS A 158 -17.71 10.12 -34.57
N ARG A 159 -16.39 9.83 -34.58
CA ARG A 159 -15.53 10.12 -35.74
C ARG A 159 -15.97 9.38 -36.99
N ARG A 160 -16.32 8.09 -36.89
CA ARG A 160 -16.83 7.30 -38.00
C ARG A 160 -18.14 7.86 -38.54
N LEU A 161 -19.12 8.16 -37.67
CA LEU A 161 -20.38 8.71 -38.07
C LEU A 161 -20.26 10.11 -38.72
N SER A 162 -19.30 10.94 -38.27
CA SER A 162 -19.03 12.23 -38.90
C SER A 162 -18.46 12.07 -40.32
N GLN A 163 -17.58 11.08 -40.54
CA GLN A 163 -17.05 10.78 -41.88
C GLN A 163 -18.14 10.24 -42.81
N GLU A 164 -19.00 9.34 -42.33
CA GLU A 164 -20.14 8.82 -43.07
C GLU A 164 -21.13 9.93 -43.42
N LEU A 165 -21.40 10.86 -42.52
CA LEU A 165 -22.24 12.04 -42.75
C LEU A 165 -21.68 12.95 -43.85
N GLU A 166 -20.39 13.26 -43.83
CA GLU A 166 -19.75 14.06 -44.86
C GLU A 166 -19.78 13.38 -46.22
N GLN A 167 -19.66 12.05 -46.27
CA GLN A 167 -19.77 11.30 -47.51
C GLN A 167 -21.19 11.30 -48.04
N ALA A 168 -22.21 11.06 -47.19
CA ALA A 168 -23.62 11.10 -47.59
C ALA A 168 -24.07 12.47 -48.13
N VAL A 169 -23.52 13.57 -47.58
CA VAL A 169 -23.74 14.92 -48.07
C VAL A 169 -23.10 15.12 -49.45
N ARG A 170 -21.88 14.63 -49.66
CA ARG A 170 -21.21 14.72 -50.97
C ARG A 170 -21.92 13.94 -52.07
N ASP A 171 -22.47 12.77 -51.69
CA ASP A 171 -23.20 11.89 -52.59
C ASP A 171 -24.66 12.35 -52.86
N GLY A 172 -25.10 13.46 -52.22
CA GLY A 172 -26.45 14.01 -52.37
C GLY A 172 -27.56 13.20 -51.68
N ALA A 173 -27.20 12.25 -50.82
CA ALA A 173 -28.11 11.38 -50.09
C ALA A 173 -28.66 12.06 -48.81
N TYR A 174 -29.46 13.11 -48.99
CA TYR A 174 -29.89 14.01 -47.90
C TYR A 174 -30.72 13.30 -46.80
N GLU A 175 -31.57 12.33 -47.14
CA GLU A 175 -32.35 11.58 -46.16
C GLU A 175 -31.41 10.73 -45.26
N HIS A 176 -30.42 10.09 -45.87
CA HIS A 176 -29.41 9.33 -45.12
C HIS A 176 -28.53 10.24 -44.26
N ALA A 177 -28.13 11.39 -44.79
CA ALA A 177 -27.38 12.39 -44.03
C ALA A 177 -28.18 12.91 -42.82
N ALA A 178 -29.48 13.13 -42.94
CA ALA A 178 -30.36 13.53 -41.84
C ALA A 178 -30.37 12.45 -40.70
N ALA A 179 -30.54 11.18 -41.08
CA ALA A 179 -30.52 10.08 -40.11
C ALA A 179 -29.17 9.93 -39.40
N LEU A 180 -28.05 10.13 -40.12
CA LEU A 180 -26.70 10.11 -39.53
C LEU A 180 -26.46 11.27 -38.56
N ARG A 181 -26.96 12.46 -38.91
CA ARG A 181 -26.91 13.63 -38.03
C ARG A 181 -27.67 13.41 -36.73
N ASP A 182 -28.86 12.84 -36.79
CA ASP A 182 -29.68 12.57 -35.61
C ASP A 182 -28.99 11.55 -34.70
N ARG A 183 -28.36 10.51 -35.29
CA ARG A 183 -27.53 9.55 -34.54
C ARG A 183 -26.30 10.21 -33.91
N LEU A 184 -25.65 11.14 -34.58
CA LEU A 184 -24.51 11.89 -34.05
C LEU A 184 -24.93 12.77 -32.87
N GLN A 185 -26.06 13.46 -32.97
CA GLN A 185 -26.61 14.27 -31.88
C GLN A 185 -26.94 13.41 -30.64
N GLU A 186 -27.55 12.24 -30.85
CA GLU A 186 -27.82 11.31 -29.72
C GLU A 186 -26.54 10.82 -29.05
N LEU A 187 -25.48 10.53 -29.83
CA LEU A 187 -24.17 10.16 -29.26
C LEU A 187 -23.54 11.32 -28.50
N VAL A 188 -23.61 12.55 -28.99
CA VAL A 188 -23.10 13.74 -28.29
C VAL A 188 -23.87 13.97 -26.98
N ARG A 189 -25.21 13.76 -27.00
CA ARG A 189 -26.02 13.83 -25.77
C ARG A 189 -25.60 12.76 -24.76
N ARG A 190 -25.47 11.51 -25.19
CA ARG A 190 -25.00 10.41 -24.32
C ARG A 190 -23.61 10.66 -23.77
N GLN A 191 -22.71 11.23 -24.56
CA GLN A 191 -21.37 11.61 -24.11
C GLN A 191 -21.45 12.73 -23.05
N ALA A 192 -22.31 13.72 -23.23
CA ALA A 192 -22.50 14.78 -22.25
C ALA A 192 -23.10 14.26 -20.93
N GLU A 193 -24.01 13.28 -21.02
CA GLU A 193 -24.56 12.57 -19.84
C GLU A 193 -23.49 11.71 -19.16
N SER A 194 -22.69 10.97 -19.92
CA SER A 194 -21.55 10.19 -19.43
C SER A 194 -20.48 11.08 -18.80
N SER A 195 -20.12 12.21 -19.43
CA SER A 195 -19.17 13.17 -18.86
C SER A 195 -19.71 13.86 -17.59
N ARG A 196 -21.04 14.00 -17.45
CA ARG A 196 -21.68 14.41 -16.19
C ARG A 196 -21.57 13.33 -15.12
N ALA A 197 -21.76 12.06 -15.48
CA ALA A 197 -21.59 10.92 -14.58
C ALA A 197 -20.11 10.74 -14.19
N GLN A 198 -19.18 10.97 -15.12
CA GLN A 198 -17.74 10.93 -14.89
C GLN A 198 -17.25 12.03 -13.92
N ARG A 199 -17.93 13.20 -13.89
CA ARG A 199 -17.68 14.21 -12.84
C ARG A 199 -18.09 13.76 -11.43
N MET A 200 -18.73 12.59 -11.30
CA MET A 200 -19.18 11.97 -10.05
C MET A 200 -18.55 10.60 -9.81
N LEU A 201 -17.46 10.23 -10.51
CA LEU A 201 -16.71 9.02 -10.18
C LEU A 201 -16.20 9.13 -8.74
N LEU A 202 -16.69 8.26 -7.89
CA LEU A 202 -16.37 8.24 -6.47
C LEU A 202 -15.59 6.97 -6.15
N VAL A 203 -14.41 7.12 -5.59
CA VAL A 203 -13.66 6.00 -5.01
C VAL A 203 -14.31 5.59 -3.70
N THR A 204 -14.69 4.34 -3.61
CA THR A 204 -15.36 3.74 -2.47
C THR A 204 -14.43 2.77 -1.71
N ARG A 205 -14.89 2.26 -0.57
CA ARG A 205 -14.22 1.20 0.17
C ARG A 205 -14.01 -0.06 -0.67
N GLU A 206 -15.01 -0.41 -1.48
CA GLU A 206 -15.00 -1.60 -2.35
C GLU A 206 -13.90 -1.52 -3.43
N ASP A 207 -13.68 -0.33 -3.97
CA ASP A 207 -12.64 -0.11 -4.98
C ASP A 207 -11.25 -0.34 -4.38
N VAL A 208 -10.99 0.22 -3.21
CA VAL A 208 -9.74 0.01 -2.47
C VAL A 208 -9.56 -1.47 -2.11
N ALA A 209 -10.63 -2.14 -1.66
CA ALA A 209 -10.60 -3.57 -1.38
C ALA A 209 -10.32 -4.40 -2.64
N GLY A 210 -10.84 -3.97 -3.80
CA GLY A 210 -10.54 -4.56 -5.10
C GLY A 210 -9.04 -4.55 -5.44
N ILE A 211 -8.36 -3.42 -5.23
CA ILE A 211 -6.92 -3.30 -5.45
C ILE A 211 -6.13 -4.20 -4.49
N VAL A 212 -6.49 -4.19 -3.20
CA VAL A 212 -5.84 -5.08 -2.23
C VAL A 212 -6.04 -6.55 -2.61
N SER A 213 -7.24 -6.92 -3.09
CA SER A 213 -7.54 -8.26 -3.59
C SER A 213 -6.64 -8.67 -4.76
N GLN A 214 -6.41 -7.78 -5.71
CA GLN A 214 -5.51 -8.02 -6.85
C GLN A 214 -4.06 -8.22 -6.40
N ARG A 215 -3.59 -7.46 -5.42
CA ARG A 215 -2.22 -7.55 -4.90
C ARG A 215 -1.99 -8.79 -4.03
N THR A 216 -2.97 -9.18 -3.24
CA THR A 216 -2.82 -10.22 -2.20
C THR A 216 -3.44 -11.57 -2.58
N GLY A 217 -4.30 -11.61 -3.61
CA GLY A 217 -5.09 -12.79 -3.95
C GLY A 217 -6.28 -13.04 -3.02
N ILE A 218 -6.50 -12.21 -1.98
CA ILE A 218 -7.61 -12.37 -1.04
C ILE A 218 -8.90 -11.83 -1.68
N PRO A 219 -10.02 -12.58 -1.70
CA PRO A 219 -11.26 -12.13 -2.33
C PRO A 219 -11.76 -10.78 -1.80
N ALA A 220 -12.11 -9.85 -2.69
CA ALA A 220 -12.55 -8.49 -2.33
C ALA A 220 -13.74 -8.48 -1.38
N GLY A 221 -14.70 -9.41 -1.52
CA GLY A 221 -15.82 -9.57 -0.60
C GLY A 221 -15.41 -9.92 0.84
N ALA A 222 -14.24 -10.55 1.01
CA ALA A 222 -13.66 -10.80 2.32
C ALA A 222 -12.97 -9.54 2.89
N LEU A 223 -12.48 -8.64 2.06
CA LEU A 223 -11.81 -7.40 2.46
C LEU A 223 -12.80 -6.25 2.75
N SER A 224 -13.95 -6.22 2.06
CA SER A 224 -14.94 -5.15 2.21
C SER A 224 -15.77 -5.23 3.48
N ARG A 225 -15.93 -6.43 4.08
CA ARG A 225 -16.64 -6.59 5.34
C ARG A 225 -15.89 -5.91 6.48
N THR A 226 -16.61 -5.19 7.32
CA THR A 226 -16.03 -4.59 8.52
C THR A 226 -15.55 -5.71 9.46
N GLU A 227 -14.49 -5.45 10.21
CA GLU A 227 -13.96 -6.42 11.17
C GLU A 227 -15.02 -6.84 12.20
N LYS A 228 -15.88 -5.89 12.59
CA LYS A 228 -17.00 -6.15 13.48
C LYS A 228 -17.99 -7.20 12.92
N GLU A 229 -18.36 -7.08 11.65
CA GLU A 229 -19.25 -8.05 10.99
C GLU A 229 -18.63 -9.43 10.91
N ARG A 230 -17.34 -9.52 10.59
CA ARG A 230 -16.60 -10.79 10.56
C ARG A 230 -16.55 -11.45 11.94
N LEU A 231 -16.26 -10.66 12.98
CA LEU A 231 -16.21 -11.17 14.36
C LEU A 231 -17.58 -11.64 14.87
N LEU A 232 -18.66 -11.01 14.42
CA LEU A 232 -20.03 -11.45 14.76
C LEU A 232 -20.36 -12.78 14.09
N GLN A 233 -19.96 -12.98 12.83
CA GLN A 233 -20.25 -14.19 12.06
C GLN A 233 -19.20 -15.30 12.24
N LEU A 234 -18.13 -15.05 13.02
CA LEU A 234 -16.99 -15.96 13.19
C LEU A 234 -17.40 -17.39 13.59
N GLU A 235 -18.30 -17.50 14.53
CA GLU A 235 -18.77 -18.79 15.07
C GLU A 235 -19.52 -19.61 14.02
N GLN A 236 -20.45 -18.97 13.32
CA GLN A 236 -21.20 -19.62 12.24
C GLN A 236 -20.26 -20.07 11.11
N ALA A 237 -19.33 -19.22 10.71
CA ALA A 237 -18.37 -19.54 9.64
C ALA A 237 -17.41 -20.67 10.02
N LEU A 238 -17.05 -20.80 11.31
CA LEU A 238 -16.25 -21.94 11.78
C LEU A 238 -17.07 -23.23 11.81
N HIS A 239 -18.34 -23.20 12.19
CA HIS A 239 -19.22 -24.38 12.19
C HIS A 239 -19.54 -24.90 10.78
N GLU A 240 -19.46 -24.09 9.74
CA GLU A 240 -19.59 -24.53 8.35
C GLU A 240 -18.46 -25.50 7.96
N ARG A 241 -17.29 -25.42 8.60
CA ARG A 241 -16.11 -26.24 8.28
C ARG A 241 -15.77 -27.27 9.33
N VAL A 242 -16.01 -26.95 10.60
CA VAL A 242 -15.71 -27.82 11.75
C VAL A 242 -17.01 -28.36 12.32
N VAL A 243 -17.28 -29.61 12.01
CA VAL A 243 -18.48 -30.31 12.52
C VAL A 243 -18.20 -30.82 13.94
N GLY A 244 -19.07 -30.45 14.85
CA GLY A 244 -18.88 -30.73 16.28
C GLY A 244 -17.87 -29.78 16.92
N GLN A 245 -17.27 -30.14 18.07
CA GLN A 245 -16.30 -29.31 18.79
C GLN A 245 -16.84 -27.94 19.24
N ASP A 246 -18.14 -27.83 19.51
CA ASP A 246 -18.86 -26.58 19.79
C ASP A 246 -18.18 -25.78 20.91
N ALA A 247 -17.80 -26.44 22.00
CA ALA A 247 -17.11 -25.79 23.11
C ALA A 247 -15.74 -25.20 22.73
N ALA A 248 -15.00 -25.88 21.82
CA ALA A 248 -13.70 -25.40 21.33
C ALA A 248 -13.88 -24.21 20.39
N VAL A 249 -14.85 -24.27 19.47
CA VAL A 249 -15.21 -23.19 18.56
C VAL A 249 -15.63 -21.94 19.34
N GLU A 250 -16.52 -22.10 20.31
CA GLU A 250 -16.97 -21.00 21.16
C GLU A 250 -15.81 -20.36 21.96
N ALA A 251 -14.91 -21.19 22.54
CA ALA A 251 -13.76 -20.69 23.28
C ALA A 251 -12.81 -19.88 22.39
N VAL A 252 -12.56 -20.37 21.16
CA VAL A 252 -11.76 -19.68 20.15
C VAL A 252 -12.39 -18.34 19.75
N CYS A 253 -13.71 -18.35 19.44
CA CYS A 253 -14.44 -17.14 19.07
C CYS A 253 -14.40 -16.08 20.19
N ARG A 254 -14.60 -16.48 21.45
CA ARG A 254 -14.51 -15.56 22.60
C ARG A 254 -13.10 -14.97 22.75
N ALA A 255 -12.05 -15.79 22.58
CA ALA A 255 -10.68 -15.33 22.69
C ALA A 255 -10.31 -14.33 21.59
N VAL A 256 -10.67 -14.63 20.34
CA VAL A 256 -10.43 -13.74 19.19
C VAL A 256 -11.23 -12.44 19.30
N ARG A 257 -12.52 -12.51 19.64
CA ARG A 257 -13.36 -11.32 19.86
C ARG A 257 -12.78 -10.41 20.95
N ARG A 258 -12.29 -10.98 22.06
CA ARG A 258 -11.66 -10.22 23.15
C ARG A 258 -10.38 -9.53 22.72
N GLY A 259 -9.49 -10.25 22.03
CA GLY A 259 -8.23 -9.71 21.57
C GLY A 259 -8.37 -8.60 20.52
N ARG A 260 -9.51 -8.57 19.79
CA ARG A 260 -9.80 -7.59 18.74
C ARG A 260 -10.84 -6.54 19.09
N SER A 261 -11.29 -6.51 20.34
CA SER A 261 -12.30 -5.54 20.81
C SER A 261 -11.77 -4.11 21.02
N GLY A 262 -10.52 -3.84 20.65
CA GLY A 262 -9.89 -2.51 20.80
C GLY A 262 -9.40 -2.18 22.21
N MET A 263 -9.56 -3.09 23.18
CA MET A 263 -9.03 -2.94 24.54
C MET A 263 -7.66 -3.63 24.73
N ALA A 264 -7.20 -4.37 23.74
CA ALA A 264 -5.89 -5.01 23.76
C ALA A 264 -4.83 -4.11 23.12
N ASP A 265 -3.63 -4.14 23.67
CA ASP A 265 -2.45 -3.48 23.16
C ASP A 265 -2.15 -4.01 21.74
N GLU A 266 -1.98 -3.14 20.75
CA GLU A 266 -1.71 -3.53 19.35
C GLU A 266 -0.42 -4.35 19.19
N GLU A 267 0.51 -4.22 20.14
CA GLU A 267 1.79 -4.97 20.14
C GLU A 267 1.64 -6.40 20.71
N ARG A 268 0.48 -6.76 21.24
CA ARG A 268 0.26 -8.08 21.83
C ARG A 268 -0.54 -8.99 20.92
N PRO A 269 -0.26 -10.33 20.93
CA PRO A 269 -1.07 -11.30 20.22
C PRO A 269 -2.55 -11.21 20.65
N ALA A 270 -3.47 -11.30 19.69
CA ALA A 270 -4.89 -11.27 19.97
C ALA A 270 -5.35 -12.37 20.93
N ALA A 271 -4.73 -13.54 20.87
CA ALA A 271 -4.92 -14.64 21.81
C ALA A 271 -3.78 -15.67 21.71
N SER A 272 -3.47 -16.33 22.84
CA SER A 272 -2.64 -17.53 22.89
C SER A 272 -3.50 -18.69 23.35
N MET A 273 -3.53 -19.79 22.59
CA MET A 273 -4.42 -20.92 22.83
C MET A 273 -3.66 -22.23 22.76
N LEU A 274 -3.98 -23.17 23.63
CA LEU A 274 -3.45 -24.53 23.65
C LEU A 274 -4.58 -25.52 23.38
N PHE A 275 -4.51 -26.22 22.23
CA PHE A 275 -5.46 -27.28 21.90
C PHE A 275 -4.94 -28.63 22.40
N ALA A 276 -5.62 -29.22 23.40
CA ALA A 276 -5.31 -30.52 23.93
C ALA A 276 -6.39 -31.54 23.54
N GLY A 277 -5.99 -32.71 23.09
CA GLY A 277 -6.90 -33.79 22.70
C GLY A 277 -6.21 -34.88 21.89
N PRO A 278 -6.86 -36.03 21.65
CA PRO A 278 -6.30 -37.14 20.87
C PRO A 278 -5.90 -36.75 19.44
N THR A 279 -5.11 -37.57 18.77
CA THR A 279 -4.81 -37.39 17.34
C THR A 279 -6.08 -37.56 16.48
N GLY A 280 -6.20 -36.79 15.40
CA GLY A 280 -7.31 -36.93 14.45
C GLY A 280 -8.62 -36.21 14.81
N VAL A 281 -8.73 -35.55 15.98
CA VAL A 281 -10.00 -34.87 16.42
C VAL A 281 -10.23 -33.49 15.81
N GLY A 282 -9.41 -33.04 14.86
CA GLY A 282 -9.61 -31.78 14.15
C GLY A 282 -8.87 -30.55 14.68
N LYS A 283 -7.89 -30.69 15.61
CA LYS A 283 -7.15 -29.54 16.18
C LYS A 283 -6.50 -28.64 15.11
N THR A 284 -5.81 -29.23 14.16
CA THR A 284 -5.15 -28.51 13.06
C THR A 284 -6.18 -27.94 12.06
N GLU A 285 -7.29 -28.65 11.85
CA GLU A 285 -8.36 -28.19 10.95
C GLU A 285 -9.06 -26.95 11.50
N LEU A 286 -9.30 -26.92 12.82
CA LEU A 286 -9.83 -25.74 13.49
C LEU A 286 -8.89 -24.52 13.33
N CYS A 287 -7.55 -24.72 13.41
CA CYS A 287 -6.59 -23.65 13.17
C CYS A 287 -6.64 -23.15 11.71
N LYS A 288 -6.74 -24.06 10.73
CA LYS A 288 -6.86 -23.70 9.32
C LYS A 288 -8.17 -22.96 9.02
N ALA A 289 -9.29 -23.47 9.56
CA ALA A 289 -10.58 -22.82 9.43
C ALA A 289 -10.56 -21.42 10.05
N LEU A 290 -9.93 -21.27 11.22
CA LEU A 290 -9.77 -19.96 11.88
C LEU A 290 -8.93 -19.00 11.02
N ALA A 291 -7.80 -19.45 10.46
CA ALA A 291 -6.96 -18.64 9.60
C ALA A 291 -7.74 -18.16 8.36
N ASP A 292 -8.48 -19.04 7.72
CA ASP A 292 -9.25 -18.71 6.54
C ASP A 292 -10.41 -17.73 6.84
N VAL A 293 -11.14 -17.93 7.93
CA VAL A 293 -12.25 -17.02 8.28
C VAL A 293 -11.74 -15.66 8.75
N VAL A 294 -10.64 -15.60 9.51
CA VAL A 294 -10.12 -14.35 10.09
C VAL A 294 -9.26 -13.57 9.09
N TYR A 295 -8.41 -14.27 8.32
CA TYR A 295 -7.44 -13.65 7.40
C TYR A 295 -7.79 -13.84 5.93
N GLY A 296 -8.81 -14.66 5.60
CA GLY A 296 -9.29 -14.87 4.24
C GLY A 296 -8.52 -15.95 3.45
N SER A 297 -7.54 -16.61 4.07
CA SER A 297 -6.82 -17.73 3.46
C SER A 297 -6.27 -18.67 4.53
N ALA A 298 -6.41 -19.98 4.31
CA ALA A 298 -5.78 -21.00 5.13
C ALA A 298 -4.24 -20.98 5.07
N GLU A 299 -3.68 -20.41 3.99
CA GLU A 299 -2.24 -20.24 3.80
C GLU A 299 -1.64 -19.14 4.70
N SER A 300 -2.48 -18.28 5.29
CA SER A 300 -2.06 -17.31 6.31
C SER A 300 -1.62 -17.97 7.62
N LEU A 301 -1.81 -19.29 7.75
CA LEU A 301 -1.36 -20.07 8.90
C LEU A 301 0.12 -20.46 8.75
N VAL A 302 0.98 -19.85 9.56
CA VAL A 302 2.37 -20.32 9.70
C VAL A 302 2.37 -21.54 10.59
N ARG A 303 2.65 -22.72 10.02
CA ARG A 303 2.73 -23.99 10.74
C ARG A 303 4.18 -24.36 11.00
N ILE A 304 4.52 -24.58 12.26
CA ILE A 304 5.82 -25.09 12.67
C ILE A 304 5.59 -26.45 13.34
N ASP A 305 6.13 -27.52 12.74
CA ASP A 305 6.07 -28.85 13.33
C ASP A 305 7.33 -29.08 14.18
N MET A 306 7.16 -29.09 15.49
CA MET A 306 8.29 -29.23 16.43
C MET A 306 9.00 -30.59 16.35
N SER A 307 8.37 -31.59 15.70
CA SER A 307 9.04 -32.88 15.46
C SER A 307 10.23 -32.77 14.51
N GLU A 308 10.19 -31.78 13.60
CA GLU A 308 11.30 -31.49 12.67
C GLU A 308 12.50 -30.80 13.36
N TYR A 309 12.31 -30.31 14.59
CA TYR A 309 13.30 -29.54 15.35
C TYR A 309 13.85 -30.28 16.57
N MET A 310 13.69 -31.60 16.62
CA MET A 310 14.16 -32.42 17.76
C MET A 310 15.67 -32.64 17.79
N GLU A 311 16.39 -32.38 16.69
CA GLU A 311 17.84 -32.55 16.62
C GLU A 311 18.60 -31.40 17.30
N PRO A 312 19.71 -31.68 17.99
CA PRO A 312 20.58 -30.64 18.57
C PRO A 312 21.09 -29.71 17.48
N GLY A 313 20.82 -28.39 17.60
CA GLY A 313 21.22 -27.38 16.63
C GLY A 313 20.13 -26.96 15.65
N SER A 314 19.01 -27.68 15.56
CA SER A 314 17.88 -27.27 14.70
C SER A 314 17.19 -25.97 15.14
N VAL A 315 17.39 -25.54 16.39
CA VAL A 315 16.90 -24.25 16.92
C VAL A 315 17.43 -23.04 16.11
N THR A 316 18.64 -23.18 15.54
CA THR A 316 19.21 -22.13 14.67
C THR A 316 18.40 -21.89 13.38
N ARG A 317 17.61 -22.86 12.92
CA ARG A 317 16.68 -22.71 11.80
C ARG A 317 15.48 -21.81 12.13
N LEU A 318 15.08 -21.78 13.41
CA LEU A 318 13.98 -20.93 13.90
C LEU A 318 14.45 -19.49 14.22
N ILE A 319 15.65 -19.36 14.78
CA ILE A 319 16.17 -18.07 15.30
C ILE A 319 17.07 -17.37 14.28
N GLY A 320 17.50 -18.08 13.24
CA GLY A 320 18.54 -17.63 12.31
C GLY A 320 19.94 -18.04 12.75
N ALA A 321 20.86 -18.16 11.81
CA ALA A 321 22.25 -18.48 12.10
C ALA A 321 22.92 -17.34 12.89
N PRO A 322 23.77 -17.65 13.91
CA PRO A 322 24.56 -16.61 14.55
C PRO A 322 25.47 -15.89 13.56
N PRO A 323 25.85 -14.64 13.82
CA PRO A 323 26.76 -13.90 12.94
C PRO A 323 28.05 -14.69 12.75
N GLY A 324 28.35 -15.08 11.48
CA GLY A 324 29.53 -15.86 11.14
C GLY A 324 29.29 -17.33 10.73
N TYR A 325 28.03 -17.78 10.73
CA TYR A 325 27.64 -19.10 10.23
C TYR A 325 26.58 -19.03 9.15
#